data_5e8ba0c420ac3a27780a95a79fe436fa
#
_entry.id   5e8ba0c420ac3a27780a95a79fe436fa
#
_cell.length_a   1.000
_cell.length_b   1.000
_cell.length_c   1.000
_cell.angle_alpha   90.00
_cell.angle_beta   90.00
_cell.angle_gamma   90.00
#
_symmetry.space_group_name_H-M   'P 1'
#
loop_
_entity.id
_entity.type
_entity.pdbx_description
1 polymer ?
#
loop_
_entity_poly.entity_id
_entity_poly.type
_entity_poly.pdbx_seq_one_letter_code
_entity_poly.pdbx_strand_id
1 'polypeptide(L)'
;MTKNIYFNDAIIGNGKVTVGLDRRGRILRTYFPTPDFKSQISDIYVAFKIYDETEEEEYIHVCGEEYETEYEQKYVQDTNILKTNMYILNKDISIIQTDFIPLNENMHIRNYEIKNESNKKIIIYPMLHSGITSSIYENSSSMFMQDAIIHYNHRI
;
A
#
# COMPACT_ATOMS: atom_id res chain seq x y z
N MET A 1 -18.27 -12.85 -16.09
CA MET A 1 -17.29 -12.08 -15.28
C MET A 1 -16.20 -13.03 -14.84
N THR A 2 -15.05 -13.00 -15.48
CA THR A 2 -13.86 -13.75 -15.05
C THR A 2 -13.38 -13.16 -13.73
N LYS A 3 -13.46 -13.94 -12.67
CA LYS A 3 -12.87 -13.58 -11.38
C LYS A 3 -11.38 -13.38 -11.61
N ASN A 4 -10.89 -12.15 -11.56
CA ASN A 4 -9.46 -11.89 -11.55
C ASN A 4 -8.87 -12.56 -10.31
N ILE A 5 -8.11 -13.62 -10.53
CA ILE A 5 -7.36 -14.29 -9.48
C ILE A 5 -6.15 -13.38 -9.23
N TYR A 6 -6.21 -12.58 -8.17
CA TYR A 6 -5.05 -11.82 -7.73
C TYR A 6 -4.06 -12.76 -7.07
N PHE A 7 -2.90 -12.91 -7.70
CA PHE A 7 -1.77 -13.60 -7.09
C PHE A 7 -1.00 -12.62 -6.21
N ASN A 8 -0.53 -13.09 -5.06
CA ASN A 8 0.45 -12.35 -4.29
C ASN A 8 1.80 -12.53 -4.98
N ASP A 9 2.43 -11.42 -5.38
CA ASP A 9 3.78 -11.43 -5.93
C ASP A 9 4.83 -11.45 -4.80
N ALA A 10 4.48 -10.93 -3.62
CA ALA A 10 5.29 -10.96 -2.43
C ALA A 10 4.46 -11.23 -1.17
N ILE A 11 5.11 -11.83 -0.17
CA ILE A 11 4.50 -12.12 1.14
C ILE A 11 5.49 -11.73 2.23
N ILE A 12 5.05 -10.94 3.20
CA ILE A 12 5.80 -10.61 4.41
C ILE A 12 5.03 -11.07 5.64
N GLY A 13 5.74 -11.42 6.71
CA GLY A 13 5.08 -11.91 7.92
C GLY A 13 6.04 -12.18 9.07
N ASN A 14 5.48 -12.37 10.27
CA ASN A 14 6.21 -12.72 11.50
C ASN A 14 5.68 -13.98 12.19
N GLY A 15 4.89 -14.78 11.48
CA GLY A 15 4.25 -15.98 12.03
C GLY A 15 2.87 -15.73 12.65
N LYS A 16 2.50 -14.48 12.93
CA LYS A 16 1.16 -14.09 13.41
C LYS A 16 0.44 -13.22 12.38
N VAL A 17 1.09 -12.14 11.93
CA VAL A 17 0.57 -11.31 10.86
C VAL A 17 1.20 -11.75 9.55
N THR A 18 0.38 -11.91 8.51
CA THR A 18 0.84 -12.21 7.15
C THR A 18 0.18 -11.23 6.19
N VAL A 19 0.97 -10.60 5.35
CA VAL A 19 0.51 -9.62 4.35
C VAL A 19 0.96 -10.08 2.97
N GLY A 20 -0.01 -10.20 2.07
CA GLY A 20 0.23 -10.48 0.65
C GLY A 20 0.13 -9.21 -0.18
N LEU A 21 1.16 -8.96 -1.00
CA LEU A 21 1.25 -7.80 -1.86
C LEU A 21 1.33 -8.20 -3.34
N ASP A 22 0.88 -7.31 -4.21
CA ASP A 22 1.14 -7.44 -5.63
C ASP A 22 2.49 -6.80 -5.99
N ARG A 23 2.92 -6.99 -7.25
CA ARG A 23 4.19 -6.44 -7.77
C ARG A 23 4.28 -4.91 -7.75
N ARG A 24 3.17 -4.22 -7.52
CA ARG A 24 3.05 -2.76 -7.46
C ARG A 24 3.00 -2.25 -6.03
N GLY A 25 3.11 -3.14 -5.04
CA GLY A 25 3.11 -2.80 -3.63
C GLY A 25 1.72 -2.60 -3.02
N ARG A 26 0.62 -2.95 -3.72
CA ARG A 26 -0.71 -2.94 -3.10
C ARG A 26 -0.85 -4.12 -2.16
N ILE A 27 -1.43 -3.90 -0.98
CA ILE A 27 -1.82 -5.00 -0.09
C ILE A 27 -3.12 -5.59 -0.63
N LEU A 28 -3.10 -6.85 -0.95
CA LEU A 28 -4.26 -7.59 -1.45
C LEU A 28 -4.92 -8.42 -0.36
N ARG A 29 -4.16 -8.83 0.64
CA ARG A 29 -4.62 -9.70 1.72
C ARG A 29 -3.84 -9.45 2.99
N THR A 30 -4.52 -9.55 4.12
CA THR A 30 -3.89 -9.58 5.43
C THR A 30 -4.57 -10.63 6.28
N TYR A 31 -3.78 -11.44 6.96
CA TYR A 31 -4.23 -12.51 7.84
C TYR A 31 -3.69 -12.30 9.25
N PHE A 32 -4.57 -12.49 10.23
CA PHE A 32 -4.26 -12.44 11.64
C PHE A 32 -5.30 -13.28 12.42
N PRO A 33 -4.94 -14.06 13.44
CA PRO A 33 -3.58 -14.32 13.95
C PRO A 33 -2.81 -15.38 13.17
N THR A 34 -3.41 -16.02 12.18
CA THR A 34 -2.79 -17.01 11.30
C THR A 34 -3.35 -16.92 9.89
N PRO A 35 -2.68 -17.48 8.87
CA PRO A 35 -3.17 -17.52 7.49
C PRO A 35 -4.47 -18.32 7.29
N ASP A 36 -4.87 -19.14 8.27
CA ASP A 36 -6.11 -19.93 8.22
C ASP A 36 -7.37 -19.06 8.43
N PHE A 37 -7.19 -17.85 8.97
CA PHE A 37 -8.28 -16.91 9.10
C PHE A 37 -8.56 -16.22 7.76
N LYS A 38 -9.82 -15.82 7.57
CA LYS A 38 -10.22 -15.10 6.39
C LYS A 38 -9.55 -13.71 6.34
N SER A 39 -9.04 -13.32 5.18
CA SER A 39 -8.49 -11.98 4.99
C SER A 39 -9.52 -10.91 5.32
N GLN A 40 -9.13 -9.93 6.10
CA GLN A 40 -9.95 -8.78 6.51
C GLN A 40 -9.73 -7.55 5.60
N ILE A 41 -8.89 -7.70 4.59
CA ILE A 41 -8.52 -6.62 3.68
C ILE A 41 -8.80 -7.08 2.25
N SER A 42 -9.42 -6.21 1.48
CA SER A 42 -9.64 -6.41 0.05
C SER A 42 -8.59 -5.71 -0.80
N ASP A 43 -8.20 -4.50 -0.39
CA ASP A 43 -7.22 -3.69 -1.11
C ASP A 43 -6.78 -2.50 -0.26
N ILE A 44 -5.48 -2.30 -0.08
CA ILE A 44 -4.91 -1.10 0.55
C ILE A 44 -3.74 -0.61 -0.28
N TYR A 45 -3.76 0.65 -0.66
CA TYR A 45 -2.66 1.31 -1.36
C TYR A 45 -2.63 2.80 -1.06
N VAL A 46 -1.52 3.45 -1.38
CA VAL A 46 -1.40 4.90 -1.35
C VAL A 46 -1.30 5.41 -2.78
N ALA A 47 -2.18 6.33 -3.13
CA ALA A 47 -2.08 7.13 -4.33
C ALA A 47 -1.36 8.45 -4.01
N PHE A 48 -0.70 9.03 -5.00
CA PHE A 48 -0.01 10.31 -4.85
C PHE A 48 -0.58 11.30 -5.85
N LYS A 49 -1.19 12.38 -5.34
CA LYS A 49 -1.53 13.52 -6.18
C LYS A 49 -0.30 14.42 -6.26
N ILE A 50 0.18 14.63 -7.45
CA ILE A 50 1.39 15.41 -7.74
C ILE A 50 0.96 16.66 -8.49
N TYR A 51 1.34 17.82 -7.99
CA TYR A 51 1.11 19.11 -8.63
C TYR A 51 2.43 19.74 -9.00
N ASP A 52 2.57 20.06 -10.30
CA ASP A 52 3.70 20.82 -10.84
C ASP A 52 3.33 22.30 -10.85
N GLU A 53 3.93 23.10 -9.97
CA GLU A 53 3.68 24.53 -9.89
C GLU A 53 4.10 25.29 -11.16
N THR A 54 5.02 24.72 -11.95
CA THR A 54 5.56 25.39 -13.13
C THR A 54 4.64 25.26 -14.35
N GLU A 55 3.99 24.11 -14.47
CA GLU A 55 3.10 23.78 -15.59
C GLU A 55 1.62 23.92 -15.23
N GLU A 56 1.32 24.19 -13.96
CA GLU A 56 -0.04 24.19 -13.40
C GLU A 56 -0.80 22.88 -13.66
N GLU A 57 -0.06 21.78 -13.82
CA GLU A 57 -0.60 20.46 -14.09
C GLU A 57 -0.78 19.63 -12.83
N GLU A 58 -1.93 18.97 -12.74
CA GLU A 58 -2.20 17.95 -11.74
C GLU A 58 -2.01 16.56 -12.34
N TYR A 59 -1.33 15.72 -11.59
CA TYR A 59 -1.14 14.31 -11.93
C TYR A 59 -1.48 13.44 -10.74
N ILE A 60 -2.22 12.37 -10.95
CA ILE A 60 -2.55 11.42 -9.90
C ILE A 60 -1.90 10.08 -10.23
N HIS A 61 -0.87 9.73 -9.47
CA HIS A 61 -0.29 8.41 -9.50
C HIS A 61 -1.12 7.47 -8.62
N VAL A 62 -1.87 6.59 -9.24
CA VAL A 62 -2.61 5.52 -8.56
C VAL A 62 -1.86 4.21 -8.78
N CYS A 63 -1.38 3.60 -7.71
CA CYS A 63 -0.65 2.34 -7.78
C CYS A 63 -1.41 1.32 -8.62
N GLY A 64 -0.93 1.06 -9.84
CA GLY A 64 -1.45 -0.01 -10.69
C GLY A 64 -2.24 0.36 -11.93
N GLU A 65 -2.56 1.62 -12.16
CA GLU A 65 -3.39 2.02 -13.31
C GLU A 65 -2.62 2.79 -14.38
N GLU A 66 -1.34 3.15 -14.15
CA GLU A 66 -0.60 4.03 -15.03
C GLU A 66 0.45 3.35 -15.86
N TYR A 67 0.41 3.66 -17.14
CA TYR A 67 1.29 3.12 -18.17
C TYR A 67 2.73 3.67 -18.12
N GLU A 68 2.95 4.71 -17.33
CA GLU A 68 4.21 5.46 -17.31
C GLU A 68 5.03 5.23 -16.03
N THR A 69 4.71 4.19 -15.28
CA THR A 69 5.42 3.84 -14.06
C THR A 69 6.08 2.48 -14.17
N GLU A 70 7.37 2.46 -13.95
CA GLU A 70 8.13 1.22 -13.80
C GLU A 70 8.17 0.79 -12.33
N TYR A 71 8.03 -0.51 -12.10
CA TYR A 71 8.06 -1.11 -10.77
C TYR A 71 9.17 -2.15 -10.66
N GLU A 72 9.97 -2.02 -9.61
CA GLU A 72 10.93 -3.04 -9.22
C GLU A 72 10.66 -3.44 -7.76
N GLN A 73 10.45 -4.73 -7.51
CA GLN A 73 10.19 -5.23 -6.16
C GLN A 73 11.22 -6.28 -5.76
N LYS A 74 11.80 -6.10 -4.56
CA LYS A 74 12.78 -7.04 -4.00
C LYS A 74 12.79 -7.02 -2.48
N TYR A 75 13.13 -8.15 -1.89
CA TYR A 75 13.43 -8.23 -0.48
C TYR A 75 14.82 -7.66 -0.17
N VAL A 76 14.93 -7.03 0.98
CA VAL A 76 16.26 -6.76 1.56
C VAL A 76 16.86 -8.10 1.99
N GLN A 77 18.10 -8.34 1.60
CA GLN A 77 18.78 -9.61 1.83
C GLN A 77 18.67 -10.05 3.30
N ASP A 78 18.35 -11.34 3.50
CA ASP A 78 18.22 -12.00 4.80
C ASP A 78 17.17 -11.38 5.76
N THR A 79 16.17 -10.69 5.20
CA THR A 79 15.08 -10.08 5.98
C THR A 79 13.71 -10.34 5.38
N ASN A 80 12.65 -10.04 6.12
CA ASN A 80 11.27 -9.95 5.62
C ASN A 80 10.87 -8.52 5.21
N ILE A 81 11.85 -7.66 4.97
CA ILE A 81 11.63 -6.29 4.51
C ILE A 81 11.52 -6.29 2.99
N LEU A 82 10.39 -5.82 2.49
CA LEU A 82 10.13 -5.70 1.06
C LEU A 82 10.27 -4.25 0.62
N LYS A 83 11.04 -4.01 -0.44
CA LYS A 83 11.12 -2.71 -1.11
C LYS A 83 10.46 -2.78 -2.47
N THR A 84 9.57 -1.84 -2.74
CA THR A 84 8.97 -1.60 -4.05
C THR A 84 9.38 -0.22 -4.53
N ASN A 85 10.21 -0.18 -5.56
CA ASN A 85 10.62 1.04 -6.22
C ASN A 85 9.63 1.36 -7.34
N MET A 86 9.17 2.59 -7.42
CA MET A 86 8.25 3.11 -8.41
C MET A 86 8.92 4.30 -9.12
N TYR A 87 9.11 4.19 -10.42
CA TYR A 87 9.71 5.25 -11.23
C TYR A 87 8.66 5.85 -12.14
N ILE A 88 8.30 7.11 -11.90
CA ILE A 88 7.34 7.86 -12.72
C ILE A 88 8.12 8.52 -13.86
N LEU A 89 8.17 7.87 -15.01
CA LEU A 89 9.11 8.16 -16.09
C LEU A 89 9.00 9.61 -16.64
N ASN A 90 7.78 10.12 -16.78
CA ASN A 90 7.58 11.45 -17.38
C ASN A 90 7.69 12.62 -16.40
N LYS A 91 7.97 12.33 -15.13
CA LYS A 91 7.99 13.35 -14.08
C LYS A 91 9.31 13.40 -13.32
N ASP A 92 10.26 12.53 -13.63
CA ASP A 92 11.54 12.41 -12.91
C ASP A 92 11.34 12.28 -11.40
N ILE A 93 10.36 11.46 -11.00
CA ILE A 93 10.03 11.21 -9.60
C ILE A 93 10.21 9.73 -9.32
N SER A 94 10.93 9.42 -8.27
CA SER A 94 11.02 8.07 -7.75
C SER A 94 10.40 7.98 -6.35
N ILE A 95 9.67 6.88 -6.10
CA ILE A 95 9.05 6.57 -4.83
C ILE A 95 9.53 5.20 -4.39
N ILE A 96 10.10 5.11 -3.20
CA ILE A 96 10.53 3.86 -2.59
C ILE A 96 9.55 3.55 -1.47
N GLN A 97 8.75 2.51 -1.65
CA GLN A 97 7.90 1.94 -0.62
C GLN A 97 8.65 0.82 0.09
N THR A 98 8.70 0.89 1.42
CA THR A 98 9.30 -0.14 2.26
C THR A 98 8.24 -0.73 3.17
N ASP A 99 7.99 -2.03 3.06
CA ASP A 99 7.01 -2.78 3.83
C ASP A 99 7.72 -3.78 4.76
N PHE A 100 7.32 -3.81 6.02
CA PHE A 100 7.82 -4.82 6.96
C PHE A 100 6.87 -5.07 8.13
N ILE A 101 7.06 -6.22 8.77
CA ILE A 101 6.34 -6.63 9.98
C ILE A 101 7.39 -6.91 11.05
N PRO A 102 7.44 -6.12 12.15
CA PRO A 102 8.35 -6.38 13.25
C PRO A 102 8.10 -7.76 13.88
N LEU A 103 9.16 -8.45 14.29
CA LEU A 103 9.07 -9.83 14.79
C LEU A 103 8.15 -9.99 16.01
N ASN A 104 8.15 -9.02 16.91
CA ASN A 104 7.44 -9.08 18.17
C ASN A 104 6.14 -8.27 18.20
N GLU A 105 5.74 -7.66 17.08
CA GLU A 105 4.58 -6.77 17.04
C GLU A 105 3.55 -7.26 16.02
N ASN A 106 2.27 -7.07 16.36
CA ASN A 106 1.17 -7.42 15.46
C ASN A 106 0.78 -6.21 14.60
N MET A 107 1.76 -5.64 13.90
CA MET A 107 1.54 -4.48 13.03
C MET A 107 2.29 -4.64 11.71
N HIS A 108 1.72 -4.08 10.66
CA HIS A 108 2.39 -3.87 9.39
C HIS A 108 2.81 -2.40 9.30
N ILE A 109 4.06 -2.16 8.97
CA ILE A 109 4.64 -0.83 8.81
C ILE A 109 4.96 -0.63 7.33
N ARG A 110 4.51 0.50 6.81
CA ARG A 110 4.79 0.96 5.45
C ARG A 110 5.40 2.34 5.48
N ASN A 111 6.57 2.50 4.90
CA ASN A 111 7.27 3.77 4.77
C ASN A 111 7.43 4.15 3.31
N TYR A 112 7.40 5.45 3.03
CA TYR A 112 7.64 6.01 1.70
C TYR A 112 8.79 7.00 1.73
N GLU A 113 9.73 6.83 0.81
CA GLU A 113 10.75 7.81 0.48
C GLU A 113 10.45 8.33 -0.92
N ILE A 114 10.28 9.64 -1.06
CA ILE A 114 9.96 10.28 -2.33
C ILE A 114 11.14 11.15 -2.73
N LYS A 115 11.63 10.94 -3.95
CA LYS A 115 12.71 11.76 -4.53
C LYS A 115 12.18 12.48 -5.75
N ASN A 116 12.35 13.77 -5.75
CA ASN A 116 12.18 14.62 -6.92
C ASN A 116 13.55 14.81 -7.58
N GLU A 117 13.75 14.18 -8.72
CA GLU A 117 14.98 14.29 -9.52
C GLU A 117 14.85 15.35 -10.63
N SER A 118 13.65 15.95 -10.78
CA SER A 118 13.42 17.05 -11.69
C SER A 118 13.97 18.37 -11.15
N ASN A 119 14.16 19.35 -12.03
CA ASN A 119 14.51 20.71 -11.63
C ASN A 119 13.28 21.58 -11.28
N LYS A 120 12.10 20.97 -11.17
CA LYS A 120 10.83 21.63 -10.93
C LYS A 120 10.45 21.55 -9.46
N LYS A 121 9.72 22.54 -8.98
CA LYS A 121 9.09 22.49 -7.66
C LYS A 121 7.77 21.73 -7.77
N ILE A 122 7.65 20.66 -7.02
CA ILE A 122 6.45 19.82 -6.97
C ILE A 122 5.84 19.79 -5.58
N ILE A 123 4.51 19.66 -5.51
CA ILE A 123 3.77 19.42 -4.29
C ILE A 123 3.15 18.04 -4.39
N ILE A 124 3.32 17.22 -3.37
CA ILE A 124 2.83 15.84 -3.35
C ILE A 124 1.87 15.65 -2.17
N TYR A 125 0.66 15.16 -2.48
CA TYR A 125 -0.34 14.81 -1.50
C TYR A 125 -0.52 13.28 -1.48
N PRO A 126 -0.12 12.57 -0.41
CA PRO A 126 -0.42 11.16 -0.28
C PRO A 126 -1.91 10.96 0.05
N MET A 127 -2.55 10.01 -0.62
CA MET A 127 -3.95 9.65 -0.43
C MET A 127 -4.05 8.16 -0.12
N LEU A 128 -4.47 7.80 1.09
CA LEU A 128 -4.65 6.41 1.48
C LEU A 128 -6.00 5.88 1.00
N HIS A 129 -5.98 4.84 0.16
CA HIS A 129 -7.13 3.97 -0.07
C HIS A 129 -7.10 2.80 0.91
N SER A 130 -8.21 2.57 1.60
CA SER A 130 -8.30 1.52 2.61
C SER A 130 -9.59 0.72 2.42
N GLY A 131 -9.46 -0.42 1.75
CA GLY A 131 -10.53 -1.41 1.56
C GLY A 131 -10.50 -2.46 2.67
N ILE A 132 -10.79 -2.08 3.91
CA ILE A 132 -10.91 -3.03 5.02
C ILE A 132 -12.33 -3.59 4.99
N THR A 133 -12.44 -4.89 4.73
CA THR A 133 -13.69 -5.62 4.80
C THR A 133 -13.72 -6.39 6.11
N SER A 134 -14.52 -5.94 7.06
CA SER A 134 -14.85 -6.80 8.18
C SER A 134 -15.74 -7.93 7.64
N SER A 135 -15.11 -9.05 7.35
CA SER A 135 -15.70 -10.26 6.79
C SER A 135 -17.14 -10.56 7.24
N ILE A 136 -17.99 -10.99 6.32
CA ILE A 136 -19.23 -11.76 6.52
C ILE A 136 -20.38 -11.04 7.28
N TYR A 137 -20.12 -10.05 8.10
CA TYR A 137 -21.13 -9.36 8.91
C TYR A 137 -21.15 -7.87 8.59
N GLU A 138 -22.32 -7.39 8.21
CA GLU A 138 -22.59 -6.05 7.68
C GLU A 138 -22.39 -4.88 8.69
N ASN A 139 -21.85 -5.14 9.87
CA ASN A 139 -21.76 -4.18 10.95
C ASN A 139 -20.32 -3.73 11.21
N SER A 140 -19.67 -3.15 10.22
CA SER A 140 -18.39 -2.47 10.41
C SER A 140 -18.55 -0.97 10.23
N SER A 141 -17.80 -0.23 11.01
CA SER A 141 -17.75 1.24 10.92
C SER A 141 -16.32 1.70 10.89
N SER A 142 -16.14 2.88 10.33
CA SER A 142 -14.86 3.59 10.33
C SER A 142 -15.05 4.94 10.97
N MET A 143 -14.11 5.35 11.80
CA MET A 143 -14.08 6.70 12.35
C MET A 143 -12.69 7.31 12.15
N PHE A 144 -12.69 8.61 11.90
CA PHE A 144 -11.47 9.41 11.92
C PHE A 144 -11.28 9.98 13.33
N MET A 145 -10.13 9.76 13.92
CA MET A 145 -9.83 10.23 15.26
C MET A 145 -8.39 10.78 15.28
N GLN A 146 -8.26 12.08 15.42
CA GLN A 146 -6.97 12.78 15.36
C GLN A 146 -6.17 12.40 14.10
N ASP A 147 -5.10 11.66 14.25
CA ASP A 147 -4.18 11.26 13.17
C ASP A 147 -4.40 9.82 12.71
N ALA A 148 -5.54 9.21 13.04
CA ALA A 148 -5.83 7.83 12.73
C ALA A 148 -7.22 7.62 12.10
N ILE A 149 -7.30 6.63 11.21
CA ILE A 149 -8.56 6.04 10.77
C ILE A 149 -8.71 4.71 11.50
N ILE A 150 -9.78 4.57 12.28
CA ILE A 150 -10.07 3.37 13.05
C ILE A 150 -11.20 2.63 12.35
N HIS A 151 -10.92 1.38 11.96
CA HIS A 151 -11.93 0.45 11.49
C HIS A 151 -12.25 -0.56 12.59
N TYR A 152 -13.51 -0.73 12.89
CA TYR A 152 -13.95 -1.64 13.94
C TYR A 152 -15.20 -2.39 13.55
N ASN A 153 -15.37 -3.56 14.13
CA ASN A 153 -16.55 -4.39 13.97
C ASN A 153 -17.42 -4.31 15.23
N HIS A 154 -18.71 -4.06 15.05
CA HIS A 154 -19.69 -3.96 16.13
C HIS A 154 -20.12 -5.34 16.69
N ARG A 155 -19.26 -6.30 16.76
CA ARG A 155 -19.59 -7.53 17.49
C ARG A 155 -19.55 -7.29 18.98
N ILE A 156 -20.72 -7.37 19.59
CA ILE A 156 -20.92 -7.66 20.99
C ILE A 156 -20.89 -9.17 21.17
#